data_057e12859d13824cc91da94eabe4886c
#
_entry.id   057e12859d13824cc91da94eabe4886c
#
_cell.length_a   1.000
_cell.length_b   1.000
_cell.length_c   1.000
_cell.angle_alpha   90.00
_cell.angle_beta   90.00
_cell.angle_gamma   90.00
#
_symmetry.space_group_name_H-M   'P 1'
#
loop_
_entity.id
_entity.type
_entity.pdbx_description
1 polymer ?
#
loop_
_entity_poly.entity_id
_entity_poly.type
_entity_poly.pdbx_seq_one_letter_code
_entity_poly.pdbx_strand_id
1 'polypeptide(L)'
;CRFWEPKTGARLGIVFEETVVDATAIDPRGCADISTWLALPDPIEYMRGITELAERSKNRLHIRELEHAPAPGSRHLLPPIDKQEIWGAGVTYQRMRQSHVDESHGGKLFYDEVYDAARPELFFKTTPHRVAGPFGSIRVRSDSEWTIPEPELTVLLSPAQRIIGFT
;
A
#
# COMPACT_ATOMS: atom_id res chain seq x y z
N CYS A 1 2.94 -9.14 -0.04
CA CYS A 1 2.27 -8.51 -1.19
C CYS A 1 0.81 -8.96 -1.30
N ARG A 2 0.03 -8.30 -2.16
CA ARG A 2 -1.27 -8.79 -2.66
C ARG A 2 -1.15 -9.05 -4.15
N PHE A 3 -1.81 -10.11 -4.61
CA PHE A 3 -1.84 -10.43 -6.04
C PHE A 3 -3.19 -11.03 -6.46
N TRP A 4 -3.46 -10.93 -7.75
CA TRP A 4 -4.61 -11.56 -8.38
C TRP A 4 -4.25 -12.93 -8.90
N GLU A 5 -5.04 -13.95 -8.54
CA GLU A 5 -5.01 -15.28 -9.13
C GLU A 5 -6.30 -15.48 -9.94
N PRO A 6 -6.23 -15.70 -11.26
CA PRO A 6 -7.42 -15.73 -12.13
C PRO A 6 -8.52 -16.69 -11.70
N LYS A 7 -8.17 -17.79 -11.07
CA LYS A 7 -9.12 -18.84 -10.66
C LYS A 7 -9.75 -18.60 -9.28
N THR A 8 -9.08 -17.88 -8.40
CA THR A 8 -9.47 -17.76 -6.98
C THR A 8 -9.60 -16.34 -6.49
N GLY A 9 -9.23 -15.33 -7.29
CA GLY A 9 -9.33 -13.92 -6.95
C GLY A 9 -8.12 -13.37 -6.21
N ALA A 10 -8.34 -12.34 -5.39
CA ALA A 10 -7.28 -11.67 -4.62
C ALA A 10 -6.68 -12.59 -3.55
N ARG A 11 -5.37 -12.56 -3.42
CA ARG A 11 -4.58 -13.40 -2.52
C ARG A 11 -3.56 -12.57 -1.76
N LEU A 12 -3.18 -13.02 -0.57
CA LEU A 12 -1.99 -12.54 0.13
C LEU A 12 -0.80 -13.42 -0.22
N GLY A 13 0.35 -12.79 -0.43
CA GLY A 13 1.60 -13.47 -0.73
C GLY A 13 2.74 -13.02 0.17
N ILE A 14 3.60 -13.97 0.54
CA ILE A 14 4.86 -13.71 1.21
C ILE A 14 5.96 -13.74 0.17
N VAL A 15 6.76 -12.68 0.14
CA VAL A 15 7.86 -12.52 -0.83
C VAL A 15 9.15 -13.00 -0.20
N PHE A 16 9.84 -13.89 -0.90
CA PHE A 16 11.19 -14.37 -0.58
C PHE A 16 12.10 -14.06 -1.76
N GLU A 17 12.92 -13.03 -1.66
CA GLU A 17 13.78 -12.56 -2.77
C GLU A 17 12.98 -12.40 -4.07
N GLU A 18 13.12 -13.32 -5.01
CA GLU A 18 12.46 -13.29 -6.32
C GLU A 18 11.22 -14.20 -6.39
N THR A 19 10.79 -14.80 -5.30
CA THR A 19 9.64 -15.73 -5.29
C THR A 19 8.54 -15.30 -4.33
N VAL A 20 7.32 -15.70 -4.65
CA VAL A 20 6.11 -15.44 -3.84
C VAL A 20 5.46 -16.76 -3.48
N VAL A 21 5.15 -16.92 -2.21
CA VAL A 21 4.33 -18.02 -1.69
C VAL A 21 2.95 -17.50 -1.33
N ASP A 22 1.91 -18.18 -1.78
CA ASP A 22 0.51 -17.85 -1.50
C ASP A 22 0.16 -18.13 -0.03
N ALA A 23 0.16 -17.08 0.80
CA ALA A 23 -0.20 -17.16 2.22
C ALA A 23 -1.69 -17.52 2.41
N THR A 24 -2.57 -17.04 1.52
CA THR A 24 -3.99 -17.41 1.57
C THR A 24 -4.20 -18.90 1.32
N ALA A 25 -3.33 -19.56 0.55
CA ALA A 25 -3.40 -21.03 0.37
C ALA A 25 -2.91 -21.78 1.61
N ILE A 26 -2.00 -21.20 2.41
CA ILE A 26 -1.53 -21.77 3.67
C ILE A 26 -2.62 -21.68 4.74
N ASP A 27 -3.19 -20.50 4.93
CA ASP A 27 -4.32 -20.27 5.83
C ASP A 27 -5.40 -19.42 5.16
N PRO A 28 -6.44 -20.05 4.58
CA PRO A 28 -7.53 -19.34 3.92
C PRO A 28 -8.40 -18.48 4.83
N ARG A 29 -8.31 -18.65 6.16
CA ARG A 29 -9.10 -17.87 7.13
C ARG A 29 -8.33 -16.64 7.59
N GLY A 30 -7.17 -16.79 8.17
CA GLY A 30 -6.40 -15.70 8.71
C GLY A 30 -5.70 -14.84 7.64
N CYS A 31 -5.40 -15.44 6.48
CA CYS A 31 -4.85 -14.76 5.31
C CYS A 31 -5.88 -14.57 4.19
N ALA A 32 -7.18 -14.46 4.51
CA ALA A 32 -8.23 -14.24 3.51
C ALA A 32 -8.01 -12.92 2.75
N ASP A 33 -7.75 -11.88 3.50
CA ASP A 33 -7.48 -10.51 3.00
C ASP A 33 -6.67 -9.71 4.06
N ILE A 34 -6.17 -8.54 3.68
CA ILE A 34 -5.39 -7.67 4.59
C ILE A 34 -6.23 -7.24 5.80
N SER A 35 -7.50 -6.89 5.58
CA SER A 35 -8.39 -6.46 6.66
C SER A 35 -8.57 -7.55 7.72
N THR A 36 -8.73 -8.79 7.28
CA THR A 36 -8.86 -9.96 8.17
C THR A 36 -7.58 -10.18 8.95
N TRP A 37 -6.43 -10.16 8.28
CA TRP A 37 -5.12 -10.28 8.94
C TRP A 37 -4.86 -9.19 9.96
N LEU A 38 -5.09 -7.91 9.59
CA LEU A 38 -4.88 -6.76 10.49
C LEU A 38 -5.79 -6.77 11.72
N ALA A 39 -6.95 -7.42 11.65
CA ALA A 39 -7.89 -7.54 12.76
C ALA A 39 -7.50 -8.63 13.78
N LEU A 40 -6.49 -9.43 13.51
CA LEU A 40 -6.00 -10.44 14.46
C LEU A 40 -5.40 -9.76 15.71
N PRO A 41 -5.44 -10.41 16.88
CA PRO A 41 -4.89 -9.86 18.13
C PRO A 41 -3.41 -9.48 18.01
N ASP A 42 -2.61 -10.30 17.35
CA ASP A 42 -1.22 -10.00 17.01
C ASP A 42 -0.92 -10.37 15.54
N PRO A 43 -1.18 -9.45 14.60
CA PRO A 43 -1.01 -9.70 13.18
C PRO A 43 0.46 -9.92 12.78
N ILE A 44 1.42 -9.34 13.52
CA ILE A 44 2.85 -9.50 13.22
C ILE A 44 3.29 -10.91 13.59
N GLU A 45 3.00 -11.36 14.81
CA GLU A 45 3.37 -12.71 15.27
C GLU A 45 2.67 -13.79 14.45
N TYR A 46 1.39 -13.57 14.14
CA TYR A 46 0.65 -14.46 13.26
C TYR A 46 1.32 -14.60 11.89
N MET A 47 1.69 -13.49 11.25
CA MET A 47 2.33 -13.53 9.93
C MET A 47 3.73 -14.16 9.99
N ARG A 48 4.45 -14.04 11.12
CA ARG A 48 5.72 -14.73 11.34
C ARG A 48 5.54 -16.26 11.27
N GLY A 49 4.53 -16.79 11.95
CA GLY A 49 4.20 -18.22 11.88
C GLY A 49 3.83 -18.67 10.47
N ILE A 50 3.05 -17.88 9.73
CA ILE A 50 2.72 -18.15 8.32
C ILE A 50 3.99 -18.12 7.45
N THR A 51 4.92 -17.20 7.73
CA THR A 51 6.20 -17.11 6.99
C THR A 51 7.04 -18.36 7.17
N GLU A 52 7.15 -18.89 8.38
CA GLU A 52 7.86 -20.16 8.66
C GLU A 52 7.26 -21.35 7.90
N LEU A 53 5.93 -21.40 7.76
CA LEU A 53 5.26 -22.40 6.94
C LEU A 53 5.53 -22.19 5.46
N ALA A 54 5.53 -20.93 5.01
CA ALA A 54 5.78 -20.56 3.62
C ALA A 54 7.22 -20.89 3.17
N GLU A 55 8.20 -20.79 4.08
CA GLU A 55 9.59 -21.20 3.80
C GLU A 55 9.71 -22.64 3.32
N ARG A 56 8.89 -23.52 3.86
CA ARG A 56 8.84 -24.95 3.54
C ARG A 56 8.03 -25.27 2.29
N SER A 57 7.32 -24.28 1.74
CA SER A 57 6.48 -24.47 0.56
C SER A 57 7.32 -24.71 -0.68
N LYS A 58 6.97 -25.73 -1.44
CA LYS A 58 7.52 -26.00 -2.78
C LYS A 58 6.76 -25.26 -3.88
N ASN A 59 5.55 -24.77 -3.58
CA ASN A 59 4.71 -24.07 -4.53
C ASN A 59 5.03 -22.56 -4.45
N ARG A 60 5.90 -22.09 -5.34
CA ARG A 60 6.37 -20.72 -5.42
C ARG A 60 6.12 -20.16 -6.81
N LEU A 61 5.65 -18.91 -6.85
CA LEU A 61 5.58 -18.11 -8.08
C LEU A 61 6.86 -17.27 -8.17
N HIS A 62 7.36 -17.03 -9.37
CA HIS A 62 8.40 -16.03 -9.54
C HIS A 62 7.76 -14.64 -9.51
N ILE A 63 8.36 -13.67 -8.81
CA ILE A 63 7.78 -12.31 -8.66
C ILE A 63 7.50 -11.66 -10.02
N ARG A 64 8.33 -11.90 -11.04
CA ARG A 64 8.15 -11.39 -12.41
C ARG A 64 6.86 -11.86 -13.08
N GLU A 65 6.28 -12.98 -12.64
CA GLU A 65 4.96 -13.42 -13.12
C GLU A 65 3.83 -12.48 -12.68
N LEU A 66 4.10 -11.60 -11.72
CA LEU A 66 3.16 -10.63 -11.16
C LEU A 66 3.48 -9.19 -11.58
N GLU A 67 4.68 -8.93 -12.12
CA GLU A 67 5.20 -7.59 -12.41
C GLU A 67 4.80 -7.10 -13.81
N HIS A 68 3.52 -7.01 -14.07
CA HIS A 68 2.98 -6.45 -15.30
C HIS A 68 1.62 -5.77 -15.09
N ALA A 69 1.18 -5.01 -16.07
CA ALA A 69 -0.11 -4.33 -16.01
C ALA A 69 -1.27 -5.32 -15.78
N PRO A 70 -2.26 -4.96 -14.95
CA PRO A 70 -3.44 -5.78 -14.73
C PRO A 70 -4.13 -6.14 -16.05
N ALA A 71 -4.36 -7.43 -16.26
CA ALA A 71 -5.08 -7.93 -17.43
C ALA A 71 -6.02 -9.07 -17.04
N PRO A 72 -7.20 -9.19 -17.71
CA PRO A 72 -8.11 -10.31 -17.49
C PRO A 72 -7.39 -11.65 -17.73
N GLY A 73 -7.56 -12.59 -16.79
CA GLY A 73 -7.00 -13.94 -16.93
C GLY A 73 -5.51 -14.08 -16.63
N SER A 74 -4.81 -13.00 -16.25
CA SER A 74 -3.41 -13.06 -15.81
C SER A 74 -3.24 -12.78 -14.33
N ARG A 75 -2.19 -13.35 -13.72
CA ARG A 75 -1.74 -12.98 -12.39
C ARG A 75 -1.13 -11.59 -12.45
N HIS A 76 -1.34 -10.77 -11.44
CA HIS A 76 -0.71 -9.44 -11.34
C HIS A 76 -0.74 -8.95 -9.90
N LEU A 77 0.12 -8.00 -9.57
CA LEU A 77 0.12 -7.34 -8.26
C LEU A 77 -1.14 -6.47 -8.09
N LEU A 78 -1.66 -6.47 -6.87
CA LEU A 78 -2.78 -5.64 -6.45
C LEU A 78 -2.29 -4.49 -5.55
N PRO A 79 -3.09 -3.42 -5.36
CA PRO A 79 -2.80 -2.42 -4.34
C PRO A 79 -2.55 -3.07 -2.97
N PRO A 80 -1.66 -2.50 -2.13
CA PRO A 80 -1.31 -3.08 -0.82
C PRO A 80 -2.42 -2.93 0.24
N ILE A 81 -3.64 -2.66 -0.18
CA ILE A 81 -4.84 -2.48 0.65
C ILE A 81 -6.04 -3.17 0.00
N ASP A 82 -7.09 -3.46 0.77
CA ASP A 82 -8.35 -4.02 0.24
C ASP A 82 -9.60 -3.24 0.66
N LYS A 83 -9.78 -2.94 1.94
CA LYS A 83 -10.96 -2.24 2.49
C LYS A 83 -10.59 -0.96 3.24
N GLN A 84 -9.29 -0.73 3.47
CA GLN A 84 -8.80 0.40 4.23
C GLN A 84 -8.96 1.71 3.46
N GLU A 85 -9.37 2.75 4.14
CA GLU A 85 -9.27 4.12 3.64
C GLU A 85 -7.81 4.58 3.67
N ILE A 86 -7.46 5.49 2.77
CA ILE A 86 -6.17 6.15 2.76
C ILE A 86 -6.34 7.59 3.24
N TRP A 87 -5.55 7.94 4.24
CA TRP A 87 -5.45 9.28 4.79
C TRP A 87 -4.07 9.83 4.50
N GLY A 88 -4.00 11.10 4.14
CA GLY A 88 -2.76 11.83 3.94
C GLY A 88 -2.43 12.67 5.17
N ALA A 89 -1.14 12.95 5.35
CA ALA A 89 -0.66 13.92 6.33
C ALA A 89 0.02 15.07 5.58
N GLY A 90 -0.41 16.32 5.84
CA GLY A 90 0.10 17.50 5.14
C GLY A 90 1.56 17.79 5.50
N VAL A 91 2.35 18.13 4.49
CA VAL A 91 3.73 18.67 4.58
C VAL A 91 4.62 17.90 5.57
N THR A 92 4.80 16.60 5.37
CA THR A 92 5.58 15.74 6.29
C THR A 92 7.07 15.65 5.95
N TYR A 93 7.48 16.09 4.76
CA TYR A 93 8.87 16.00 4.29
C TYR A 93 9.53 17.37 4.17
N GLN A 94 10.73 17.53 4.75
CA GLN A 94 11.51 18.78 4.65
C GLN A 94 11.80 19.20 3.19
N ARG A 95 12.02 18.24 2.30
CA ARG A 95 12.23 18.50 0.87
C ARG A 95 10.99 19.12 0.20
N MET A 96 9.80 18.65 0.55
CA MET A 96 8.56 19.22 0.00
C MET A 96 8.33 20.63 0.50
N ARG A 97 8.66 20.91 1.78
CA ARG A 97 8.67 22.28 2.33
C ARG A 97 9.51 23.24 1.46
N GLN A 98 10.69 22.82 1.02
CA GLN A 98 11.59 23.63 0.19
C GLN A 98 11.08 23.79 -1.25
N SER A 99 10.60 22.74 -1.87
CA SER A 99 10.11 22.75 -3.26
C SER A 99 8.88 23.66 -3.44
N HIS A 100 7.92 23.60 -2.51
CA HIS A 100 6.73 24.45 -2.57
C HIS A 100 7.01 25.94 -2.29
N VAL A 101 8.13 26.23 -1.62
CA VAL A 101 8.60 27.61 -1.41
C VAL A 101 9.05 28.25 -2.73
N ASP A 102 9.69 27.48 -3.59
CA ASP A 102 10.23 27.96 -4.87
C ASP A 102 9.11 28.09 -5.94
N GLU A 103 8.02 27.35 -5.81
CA GLU A 103 6.95 27.26 -6.80
C GLU A 103 5.73 28.15 -6.54
N SER A 104 5.53 28.64 -5.32
CA SER A 104 4.35 29.43 -4.96
C SER A 104 4.68 30.85 -4.53
N HIS A 105 4.16 31.84 -5.27
CA HIS A 105 4.17 33.24 -4.89
C HIS A 105 3.25 33.47 -3.68
N GLY A 106 3.75 33.26 -2.46
CA GLY A 106 3.03 33.46 -1.20
C GLY A 106 2.70 32.23 -0.37
N GLY A 107 2.99 31.03 -0.84
CA GLY A 107 2.72 29.76 -0.12
C GLY A 107 3.65 29.46 1.05
N LYS A 108 4.80 30.11 1.13
CA LYS A 108 5.86 29.82 2.12
C LYS A 108 5.36 29.81 3.57
N LEU A 109 4.63 30.83 3.98
CA LEU A 109 4.15 30.98 5.35
C LEU A 109 3.17 29.84 5.73
N PHE A 110 2.28 29.48 4.81
CA PHE A 110 1.28 28.44 5.04
C PHE A 110 1.93 27.05 5.23
N TYR A 111 2.88 26.67 4.37
CA TYR A 111 3.58 25.39 4.48
C TYR A 111 4.47 25.29 5.72
N ASP A 112 5.07 26.41 6.13
CA ASP A 112 5.86 26.49 7.37
C ASP A 112 4.97 26.29 8.61
N GLU A 113 3.80 26.93 8.65
CA GLU A 113 2.84 26.76 9.74
C GLU A 113 2.32 25.33 9.87
N VAL A 114 2.01 24.67 8.74
CA VAL A 114 1.57 23.26 8.72
C VAL A 114 2.69 22.32 9.18
N TYR A 115 3.92 22.55 8.70
CA TYR A 115 5.07 21.71 9.07
C TYR A 115 5.43 21.82 10.57
N ASP A 116 5.39 23.04 11.13
CA ASP A 116 5.74 23.32 12.52
C ASP A 116 4.55 23.13 13.48
N ALA A 117 3.38 22.73 12.99
CA ALA A 117 2.19 22.51 13.80
C ALA A 117 2.41 21.40 14.84
N ALA A 118 1.83 21.55 16.04
CA ALA A 118 1.93 20.59 17.13
C ALA A 118 1.34 19.21 16.80
N ARG A 119 0.48 19.12 15.77
CA ARG A 119 -0.11 17.89 15.25
C ARG A 119 -0.09 17.95 13.72
N PRO A 120 0.17 16.81 13.04
CA PRO A 120 0.05 16.75 11.59
C PRO A 120 -1.39 17.07 11.16
N GLU A 121 -1.55 17.77 10.06
CA GLU A 121 -2.82 17.94 9.40
C GLU A 121 -3.17 16.65 8.65
N LEU A 122 -4.22 15.96 9.08
CA LEU A 122 -4.67 14.72 8.46
C LEU A 122 -5.90 15.00 7.59
N PHE A 123 -5.89 14.44 6.39
CA PHE A 123 -7.01 14.55 5.47
C PHE A 123 -7.34 13.21 4.80
N PHE A 124 -8.61 13.00 4.48
CA PHE A 124 -9.03 11.85 3.70
C PHE A 124 -8.49 11.97 2.27
N LYS A 125 -7.71 10.98 1.83
CA LYS A 125 -7.10 10.97 0.50
C LYS A 125 -7.96 10.20 -0.50
N THR A 126 -8.31 8.96 -0.20
CA THR A 126 -9.12 8.13 -1.10
C THR A 126 -9.66 6.85 -0.47
N THR A 127 -10.58 6.22 -1.17
CA THR A 127 -11.10 4.89 -0.87
C THR A 127 -10.31 3.81 -1.64
N PRO A 128 -10.28 2.56 -1.16
CA PRO A 128 -9.45 1.51 -1.75
C PRO A 128 -9.73 1.20 -3.22
N HIS A 129 -10.98 1.31 -3.66
CA HIS A 129 -11.37 1.02 -5.04
C HIS A 129 -10.84 2.02 -6.09
N ARG A 130 -10.26 3.14 -5.63
CA ARG A 130 -9.65 4.18 -6.49
C ARG A 130 -8.13 4.08 -6.54
N VAL A 131 -7.54 3.14 -5.83
CA VAL A 131 -6.09 2.98 -5.76
C VAL A 131 -5.63 2.10 -6.91
N ALA A 132 -4.73 2.61 -7.72
CA ALA A 132 -4.04 1.80 -8.73
C ALA A 132 -3.00 0.92 -8.04
N GLY A 133 -2.95 -0.36 -8.44
CA GLY A 133 -1.88 -1.26 -8.04
C GLY A 133 -0.60 -1.03 -8.84
N PRO A 134 0.48 -1.72 -8.49
CA PRO A 134 1.72 -1.70 -9.27
C PRO A 134 1.44 -2.00 -10.74
N PHE A 135 2.15 -1.31 -11.65
CA PHE A 135 1.97 -1.41 -13.10
C PHE A 135 0.57 -1.01 -13.61
N GLY A 136 -0.32 -0.56 -12.74
CA GLY A 136 -1.62 -0.01 -13.11
C GLY A 136 -1.51 1.44 -13.58
N SER A 137 -2.44 1.87 -14.45
CA SER A 137 -2.51 3.25 -14.92
C SER A 137 -3.22 4.13 -13.89
N ILE A 138 -2.68 5.29 -13.60
CA ILE A 138 -3.36 6.37 -12.88
C ILE A 138 -3.96 7.36 -13.87
N ARG A 139 -5.05 8.01 -13.47
CA ARG A 139 -5.71 9.03 -14.30
C ARG A 139 -5.38 10.41 -13.76
N VAL A 140 -4.99 11.29 -14.68
CA VAL A 140 -4.81 12.72 -14.42
C VAL A 140 -6.09 13.45 -14.84
N ARG A 141 -6.47 14.50 -14.12
CA ARG A 141 -7.60 15.35 -14.47
C ARG A 141 -7.34 16.06 -15.80
N SER A 142 -8.34 16.08 -16.68
CA SER A 142 -8.22 16.74 -17.98
C SER A 142 -8.17 18.28 -17.91
N ASP A 143 -8.58 18.84 -16.77
CA ASP A 143 -8.56 20.28 -16.48
C ASP A 143 -7.33 20.73 -15.68
N SER A 144 -6.36 19.82 -15.46
CA SER A 144 -5.10 20.14 -14.81
C SER A 144 -4.03 20.42 -15.85
N GLU A 145 -3.45 21.60 -15.81
CA GLU A 145 -2.31 22.00 -16.65
C GLU A 145 -0.99 21.44 -16.12
N TRP A 146 -0.96 21.06 -14.84
CA TRP A 146 0.25 20.58 -14.18
C TRP A 146 -0.09 19.57 -13.08
N THR A 147 0.51 18.39 -13.14
CA THR A 147 0.33 17.32 -12.16
C THR A 147 1.69 16.67 -11.87
N ILE A 148 2.07 16.64 -10.61
CA ILE A 148 3.32 16.02 -10.14
C ILE A 148 2.97 14.81 -9.28
N PRO A 149 3.63 13.65 -9.47
CA PRO A 149 3.54 12.54 -8.53
C PRO A 149 4.34 12.85 -7.27
N GLU A 150 3.74 12.59 -6.11
CA GLU A 150 4.37 12.73 -4.79
C GLU A 150 4.60 11.35 -4.18
N PRO A 151 5.84 10.83 -4.16
CA PRO A 151 6.14 9.58 -3.50
C PRO A 151 6.13 9.76 -1.98
N GLU A 152 5.32 8.96 -1.30
CA GLU A 152 5.12 9.06 0.15
C GLU A 152 5.26 7.70 0.82
N LEU A 153 5.92 7.66 1.98
CA LEU A 153 5.92 6.48 2.84
C LEU A 153 4.55 6.33 3.49
N THR A 154 3.87 5.23 3.19
CA THR A 154 2.58 4.92 3.78
C THR A 154 2.72 3.97 4.96
N VAL A 155 2.10 4.31 6.08
CA VAL A 155 2.06 3.50 7.30
C VAL A 155 0.81 2.65 7.30
N LEU A 156 0.95 1.33 7.47
CA LEU A 156 -0.17 0.40 7.61
C LEU A 156 -0.50 0.24 9.10
N LEU A 157 -1.73 0.60 9.47
CA LEU A 157 -2.23 0.53 10.84
C LEU A 157 -3.22 -0.63 11.03
N SER A 158 -3.14 -1.31 12.16
CA SER A 158 -4.20 -2.22 12.61
C SER A 158 -5.41 -1.45 13.16
N PRO A 159 -6.59 -2.09 13.34
CA PRO A 159 -7.73 -1.48 14.02
C PRO A 159 -7.42 -1.00 15.46
N ALA A 160 -6.42 -1.59 16.11
CA ALA A 160 -5.90 -1.14 17.41
C ALA A 160 -4.89 0.01 17.31
N GLN A 161 -4.77 0.67 16.15
CA GLN A 161 -3.85 1.78 15.87
C GLN A 161 -2.35 1.44 16.07
N ARG A 162 -2.00 0.18 15.94
CA ARG A 162 -0.60 -0.26 15.95
C ARG A 162 -0.03 -0.20 14.53
N ILE A 163 1.20 0.28 14.40
CA ILE A 163 1.95 0.20 13.14
C ILE A 163 2.29 -1.25 12.87
N ILE A 164 1.86 -1.77 11.73
CA ILE A 164 2.08 -3.16 11.31
C ILE A 164 3.12 -3.23 10.20
N GLY A 165 3.24 -2.20 9.39
CA GLY A 165 4.21 -2.16 8.31
C GLY A 165 4.14 -0.87 7.51
N PHE A 166 4.86 -0.87 6.40
CA PHE A 166 5.02 0.27 5.51
C PHE A 166 4.88 -0.17 4.04
N THR A 167 4.49 0.78 3.21
CA THR A 167 4.46 0.62 1.75
C THR A 167 4.81 1.93 1.07
#